data_036adb4e0cb48a2980694472bf461143
#
_entry.id   036adb4e0cb48a2980694472bf461143
#
_cell.length_a   1.000
_cell.length_b   1.000
_cell.length_c   1.000
_cell.angle_alpha   90.00
_cell.angle_beta   90.00
_cell.angle_gamma   90.00
#
_symmetry.space_group_name_H-M   'P 1'
#
loop_
_entity.id
_entity.type
_entity.pdbx_description
1 polymer ?
#
loop_
_entity_poly.entity_id
_entity_poly.type
_entity_poly.pdbx_seq_one_letter_code
_entity_poly.pdbx_strand_id
1 'polypeptide(L)'
;MIDKNIEFEQFVNEILDLSGEIALNNFRKIRDLTLKGDFSPVTKADEDIEKFIRSKIFEKYPSHKIIGEELDDFIGSENVTWYIDPIDGTRSFVAGKHDFGTLIALVINDELIGGAIDCPALGERW
;
A
#
# COMPACT_ATOMS: atom_id res chain seq x y z
N MET A 1 18.30 6.59 -21.18
CA MET A 1 18.01 6.84 -19.76
C MET A 1 16.51 6.71 -19.53
N ILE A 2 16.13 5.86 -18.61
CA ILE A 2 14.70 5.65 -18.28
C ILE A 2 14.23 6.85 -17.44
N ASP A 3 13.11 7.44 -17.85
CA ASP A 3 12.47 8.50 -17.06
C ASP A 3 11.99 7.91 -15.73
N LYS A 4 12.42 8.50 -14.61
CA LYS A 4 12.06 8.05 -13.26
C LYS A 4 10.54 8.03 -13.05
N ASN A 5 9.82 8.94 -13.65
CA ASN A 5 8.36 9.00 -13.56
C ASN A 5 7.71 7.81 -14.25
N ILE A 6 8.21 7.42 -15.43
CA ILE A 6 7.70 6.26 -16.17
C ILE A 6 8.01 4.97 -15.40
N GLU A 7 9.21 4.85 -14.85
CA GLU A 7 9.61 3.69 -14.04
C GLU A 7 8.73 3.55 -12.79
N PHE A 8 8.46 4.67 -12.10
CA PHE A 8 7.55 4.71 -10.95
C PHE A 8 6.15 4.24 -11.36
N GLU A 9 5.61 4.81 -12.42
CA GLU A 9 4.25 4.49 -12.88
C GLU A 9 4.09 3.02 -13.21
N GLN A 10 5.00 2.44 -13.99
CA GLN A 10 4.97 1.02 -14.35
C GLN A 10 5.07 0.12 -13.12
N PHE A 11 6.03 0.40 -12.26
CA PHE A 11 6.27 -0.40 -11.04
C PHE A 11 5.06 -0.36 -10.11
N VAL A 12 4.51 0.82 -9.86
CA VAL A 12 3.36 0.99 -8.95
C VAL A 12 2.10 0.36 -9.54
N ASN A 13 1.86 0.51 -10.83
CA ASN A 13 0.70 -0.13 -11.47
C ASN A 13 0.76 -1.65 -11.37
N GLU A 14 1.91 -2.28 -11.57
CA GLU A 14 2.08 -3.72 -11.42
C GLU A 14 1.79 -4.17 -9.97
N ILE A 15 2.33 -3.44 -9.00
CA ILE A 15 2.10 -3.75 -7.58
C ILE A 15 0.61 -3.62 -7.25
N LEU A 16 -0.03 -2.54 -7.67
CA LEU A 16 -1.43 -2.27 -7.34
C LEU A 16 -2.40 -3.23 -8.03
N ASP A 17 -2.08 -3.72 -9.23
CA ASP A 17 -2.86 -4.77 -9.86
C ASP A 17 -2.92 -6.01 -8.98
N LEU A 18 -1.79 -6.41 -8.41
CA LEU A 18 -1.70 -7.60 -7.56
C LEU A 18 -2.25 -7.35 -6.15
N SER A 19 -1.95 -6.21 -5.53
CA SER A 19 -2.49 -5.88 -4.21
C SER A 19 -4.01 -5.70 -4.24
N GLY A 20 -4.55 -5.21 -5.35
CA GLY A 20 -5.99 -5.10 -5.56
C GLY A 20 -6.68 -6.47 -5.55
N GLU A 21 -6.03 -7.50 -6.12
CA GLU A 21 -6.53 -8.88 -6.05
C GLU A 21 -6.59 -9.38 -4.62
N ILE A 22 -5.55 -9.09 -3.80
CA ILE A 22 -5.55 -9.47 -2.39
C ILE A 22 -6.71 -8.79 -1.66
N ALA A 23 -6.91 -7.49 -1.89
CA ALA A 23 -8.00 -6.74 -1.26
C ALA A 23 -9.37 -7.34 -1.64
N LEU A 24 -9.61 -7.57 -2.93
CA LEU A 24 -10.88 -8.10 -3.40
C LEU A 24 -11.14 -9.54 -2.92
N ASN A 25 -10.11 -10.37 -2.82
CA ASN A 25 -10.24 -11.73 -2.30
C ASN A 25 -10.62 -11.76 -0.82
N ASN A 26 -10.35 -10.68 -0.09
CA ASN A 26 -10.69 -10.56 1.34
C ASN A 26 -11.91 -9.66 1.58
N PHE A 27 -12.38 -8.95 0.56
CA PHE A 27 -13.51 -8.03 0.68
C PHE A 27 -14.78 -8.81 1.02
N ARG A 28 -15.48 -8.36 2.07
CA ARG A 28 -16.68 -9.01 2.60
C ARG A 28 -16.47 -10.44 3.12
N LYS A 29 -15.20 -10.78 3.44
CA LYS A 29 -14.82 -12.11 3.93
C LYS A 29 -13.92 -11.99 5.17
N ILE A 30 -14.16 -10.99 6.02
CA ILE A 30 -13.28 -10.66 7.14
C ILE A 30 -13.48 -11.67 8.26
N ARG A 31 -12.39 -12.32 8.69
CA ARG A 31 -12.40 -13.33 9.76
C ARG A 31 -11.57 -12.93 10.96
N ASP A 32 -10.47 -12.20 10.75
CA ASP A 32 -9.49 -11.85 11.77
C ASP A 32 -9.41 -10.33 11.93
N LEU A 33 -10.43 -9.78 12.59
CA LEU A 33 -10.49 -8.36 12.91
C LEU A 33 -9.89 -8.13 14.29
N THR A 34 -8.95 -7.18 14.38
CA THR A 34 -8.44 -6.69 15.67
C THR A 34 -8.57 -5.17 15.73
N LEU A 35 -8.39 -4.61 16.93
CA LEU A 35 -8.37 -3.17 17.14
C LEU A 35 -6.95 -2.74 17.50
N LYS A 36 -6.50 -1.64 16.93
CA LYS A 36 -5.24 -0.98 17.30
C LYS A 36 -5.39 -0.32 18.69
N GLY A 37 -4.27 0.17 19.24
CA GLY A 37 -4.27 0.85 20.53
C GLY A 37 -5.19 2.07 20.62
N ASP A 38 -5.47 2.73 19.48
CA ASP A 38 -6.42 3.84 19.36
C ASP A 38 -7.86 3.39 19.02
N PHE A 39 -8.13 2.08 19.11
CA PHE A 39 -9.39 1.43 18.76
C PHE A 39 -9.75 1.46 17.26
N SER A 40 -8.83 1.87 16.38
CA SER A 40 -9.07 1.74 14.94
C SER A 40 -8.95 0.27 14.52
N PRO A 41 -9.77 -0.19 13.56
CA PRO A 41 -9.73 -1.59 13.12
C PRO A 41 -8.52 -1.88 12.24
N VAL A 42 -8.01 -3.10 12.35
CA VAL A 42 -7.03 -3.66 11.43
C VAL A 42 -7.46 -5.09 11.11
N THR A 43 -7.33 -5.47 9.85
CA THR A 43 -7.65 -6.83 9.40
C THR A 43 -6.38 -7.52 8.94
N LYS A 44 -6.46 -8.86 8.80
CA LYS A 44 -5.36 -9.62 8.20
C LYS A 44 -5.07 -9.14 6.77
N ALA A 45 -6.10 -8.67 6.05
CA ALA A 45 -5.92 -8.12 4.70
C ALA A 45 -5.03 -6.88 4.70
N ASP A 46 -5.20 -5.96 5.65
CA ASP A 46 -4.33 -4.78 5.81
C ASP A 46 -2.86 -5.21 5.90
N GLU A 47 -2.57 -6.15 6.78
CA GLU A 47 -1.21 -6.64 7.00
C GLU A 47 -0.67 -7.39 5.78
N ASP A 48 -1.46 -8.25 5.17
CA ASP A 48 -1.04 -9.05 4.01
C ASP A 48 -0.74 -8.16 2.80
N ILE A 49 -1.55 -7.14 2.56
CA ILE A 49 -1.32 -6.17 1.48
C ILE A 49 -0.03 -5.39 1.73
N GLU A 50 0.16 -4.91 2.96
CA GLU A 50 1.40 -4.16 3.27
C GLU A 50 2.63 -5.05 3.14
N LYS A 51 2.60 -6.28 3.63
CA LYS A 51 3.70 -7.25 3.48
C LYS A 51 4.01 -7.51 2.01
N PHE A 52 2.97 -7.68 1.20
CA PHE A 52 3.13 -7.90 -0.24
C PHE A 52 3.82 -6.72 -0.92
N ILE A 53 3.33 -5.50 -0.69
CA ILE A 53 3.91 -4.29 -1.28
C ILE A 53 5.36 -4.10 -0.84
N ARG A 54 5.64 -4.29 0.46
CA ARG A 54 7.00 -4.21 1.01
C ARG A 54 7.93 -5.21 0.34
N SER A 55 7.48 -6.44 0.13
CA SER A 55 8.29 -7.47 -0.52
C SER A 55 8.68 -7.09 -1.95
N LYS A 56 7.76 -6.48 -2.69
CA LYS A 56 8.01 -6.02 -4.06
C LYS A 56 8.99 -4.84 -4.10
N ILE A 57 8.83 -3.90 -3.17
CA ILE A 57 9.77 -2.77 -3.06
C ILE A 57 11.15 -3.27 -2.66
N PHE A 58 11.24 -4.13 -1.65
CA PHE A 58 12.52 -4.66 -1.18
C PHE A 58 13.23 -5.48 -2.26
N GLU A 59 12.50 -6.27 -3.01
CA GLU A 59 13.06 -7.08 -4.11
C GLU A 59 13.73 -6.22 -5.17
N LYS A 60 13.12 -5.09 -5.53
CA LYS A 60 13.64 -4.21 -6.57
C LYS A 60 14.58 -3.12 -6.03
N TYR A 61 14.31 -2.61 -4.84
CA TYR A 61 15.00 -1.47 -4.23
C TYR A 61 15.37 -1.76 -2.77
N PRO A 62 16.31 -2.68 -2.51
CA PRO A 62 16.59 -3.14 -1.13
C PRO A 62 17.15 -2.07 -0.19
N SER A 63 17.64 -0.94 -0.70
CA SER A 63 18.17 0.16 0.10
C SER A 63 17.19 1.32 0.33
N HIS A 64 15.96 1.22 -0.17
CA HIS A 64 14.93 2.23 0.06
C HIS A 64 14.30 2.06 1.44
N LYS A 65 13.87 3.18 2.02
CA LYS A 65 13.11 3.20 3.27
C LYS A 65 11.64 2.89 2.98
N ILE A 66 10.99 2.21 3.92
CA ILE A 66 9.56 1.92 3.80
C ILE A 66 8.87 2.31 5.10
N ILE A 67 7.86 3.16 5.01
CA ILE A 67 7.02 3.58 6.13
C ILE A 67 5.59 3.16 5.77
N GLY A 68 5.01 2.29 6.60
CA GLY A 68 3.66 1.78 6.40
C GLY A 68 2.79 1.99 7.63
N GLU A 69 1.49 1.78 7.45
CA GLU A 69 0.49 1.97 8.51
C GLU A 69 0.52 0.85 9.55
N GLU A 70 0.78 -0.39 9.13
CA GLU A 70 0.52 -1.56 9.96
C GLU A 70 1.80 -2.20 10.52
N LEU A 71 2.91 -2.08 9.82
CA LEU A 71 4.17 -2.73 10.20
C LEU A 71 5.24 -1.69 10.52
N ASP A 72 6.29 -2.12 11.24
CA ASP A 72 7.40 -1.25 11.63
C ASP A 72 8.12 -0.67 10.42
N ASP A 73 8.66 0.54 10.57
CA ASP A 73 9.41 1.20 9.52
C ASP A 73 10.68 0.41 9.18
N PHE A 74 10.94 0.28 7.89
CA PHE A 74 12.22 -0.23 7.39
C PHE A 74 13.13 0.94 7.02
N ILE A 75 14.28 1.04 7.67
CA ILE A 75 15.23 2.13 7.45
C ILE A 75 16.34 1.64 6.51
N GLY A 76 16.22 2.03 5.24
CA GLY A 76 17.25 1.76 4.24
C GLY A 76 18.38 2.79 4.28
N SER A 77 19.41 2.57 3.46
CA SER A 77 20.61 3.41 3.42
C SER A 77 20.48 4.62 2.50
N GLU A 78 19.54 4.61 1.56
CA GLU A 78 19.31 5.72 0.64
C GLU A 78 18.21 6.65 1.16
N ASN A 79 18.29 7.94 0.77
CA ASN A 79 17.23 8.91 1.10
C ASN A 79 16.08 8.82 0.08
N VAL A 80 15.50 7.63 0.01
CA VAL A 80 14.35 7.29 -0.81
C VAL A 80 13.34 6.59 0.08
N THR A 81 12.14 7.13 0.20
CA THR A 81 11.12 6.62 1.11
C THR A 81 9.83 6.31 0.38
N TRP A 82 9.34 5.10 0.59
CA TRP A 82 8.00 4.66 0.16
C TRP A 82 7.05 4.76 1.35
N TYR A 83 5.91 5.40 1.14
CA TYR A 83 4.83 5.47 2.11
C TYR A 83 3.70 4.58 1.64
N ILE A 84 3.19 3.73 2.52
CA ILE A 84 2.16 2.74 2.18
C ILE A 84 1.03 2.83 3.20
N ASP A 85 -0.21 2.99 2.70
CA ASP A 85 -1.42 2.70 3.46
C ASP A 85 -2.12 1.54 2.73
N PRO A 86 -2.08 0.32 3.28
CA PRO A 86 -2.59 -0.86 2.57
C PRO A 86 -4.10 -0.82 2.34
N ILE A 87 -4.86 -0.36 3.33
CA ILE A 87 -6.30 -0.13 3.20
C ILE A 87 -6.63 1.19 3.89
N ASP A 88 -6.76 2.25 3.10
CA ASP A 88 -7.36 3.49 3.55
C ASP A 88 -8.87 3.29 3.60
N GLY A 89 -9.47 3.63 4.73
CA GLY A 89 -10.88 3.36 4.96
C GLY A 89 -11.13 1.92 5.42
N THR A 90 -10.35 1.42 6.37
CA THR A 90 -10.51 0.06 6.93
C THR A 90 -11.91 -0.15 7.48
N ARG A 91 -12.54 0.88 8.09
CA ARG A 91 -13.92 0.79 8.56
C ARG A 91 -14.90 0.53 7.42
N SER A 92 -14.73 1.20 6.29
CA SER A 92 -15.53 0.96 5.08
C SER A 92 -15.31 -0.44 4.55
N PHE A 93 -14.04 -0.88 4.49
CA PHE A 93 -13.69 -2.24 4.07
C PHE A 93 -14.36 -3.29 4.96
N VAL A 94 -14.28 -3.13 6.28
CA VAL A 94 -14.92 -4.02 7.27
C VAL A 94 -16.44 -4.03 7.11
N ALA A 95 -17.04 -2.86 6.85
CA ALA A 95 -18.49 -2.73 6.66
C ALA A 95 -18.98 -3.24 5.30
N GLY A 96 -18.06 -3.65 4.41
CA GLY A 96 -18.42 -4.13 3.06
C GLY A 96 -18.76 -3.02 2.09
N LYS A 97 -18.30 -1.80 2.33
CA LYS A 97 -18.47 -0.66 1.43
C LYS A 97 -17.33 -0.60 0.41
N HIS A 98 -17.62 -0.10 -0.78
CA HIS A 98 -16.66 -0.05 -1.88
C HIS A 98 -15.64 1.08 -1.78
N ASP A 99 -15.82 2.04 -0.88
CA ASP A 99 -15.03 3.26 -0.76
C ASP A 99 -13.78 3.12 0.10
N PHE A 100 -13.00 2.08 -0.15
CA PHE A 100 -11.66 1.89 0.42
C PHE A 100 -10.62 1.89 -0.69
N GLY A 101 -9.36 2.13 -0.32
CA GLY A 101 -8.30 2.14 -1.31
C GLY A 101 -6.94 1.81 -0.72
N THR A 102 -5.97 1.58 -1.58
CA THR A 102 -4.57 1.41 -1.25
C THR A 102 -3.81 2.65 -1.69
N LEU A 103 -3.03 3.23 -0.78
CA LEU A 103 -2.24 4.44 -1.06
C LEU A 103 -0.76 4.08 -1.08
N ILE A 104 -0.05 4.60 -2.09
CA ILE A 104 1.40 4.46 -2.22
C ILE A 104 1.99 5.80 -2.64
N ALA A 105 3.11 6.20 -2.04
CA ALA A 105 3.82 7.42 -2.43
C ALA A 105 5.33 7.20 -2.37
N LEU A 106 6.05 7.91 -3.23
CA LEU A 106 7.51 7.88 -3.30
C LEU A 106 8.07 9.27 -3.09
N VAL A 107 9.00 9.39 -2.14
CA VAL A 107 9.72 10.63 -1.83
C VAL A 107 11.22 10.36 -2.01
N ILE A 108 11.88 11.18 -2.83
CA ILE A 108 13.32 11.10 -3.08
C ILE A 108 13.97 12.42 -2.68
N ASN A 109 14.96 12.37 -1.79
CA ASN A 109 15.67 13.57 -1.29
C ASN A 109 14.69 14.67 -0.83
N ASP A 110 13.71 14.25 -0.04
CA ASP A 110 12.65 15.11 0.54
C ASP A 110 11.70 15.75 -0.49
N GLU A 111 11.73 15.26 -1.73
CA GLU A 111 10.83 15.71 -2.80
C GLU A 111 9.85 14.62 -3.18
N LEU A 112 8.56 14.93 -3.20
CA LEU A 112 7.52 14.00 -3.64
C LEU A 112 7.65 13.75 -5.15
N ILE A 113 7.91 12.51 -5.52
CA ILE A 113 8.06 12.09 -6.91
C ILE A 113 6.72 11.67 -7.50
N GLY A 114 5.93 10.94 -6.73
CA GLY A 114 4.62 10.50 -7.19
C GLY A 114 3.84 9.81 -6.10
N GLY A 115 2.57 9.64 -6.37
CA GLY A 115 1.67 8.89 -5.50
C GLY A 115 0.56 8.25 -6.31
N ALA A 116 -0.04 7.23 -5.75
CA ALA A 116 -1.17 6.54 -6.37
C ALA A 116 -2.20 6.16 -5.33
N ILE A 117 -3.45 6.16 -5.76
CA ILE A 117 -4.60 5.68 -5.00
C ILE A 117 -5.27 4.61 -5.86
N ASP A 118 -5.35 3.38 -5.34
CA ASP A 118 -6.04 2.29 -6.02
C ASP A 118 -7.32 1.95 -5.27
N CYS A 119 -8.43 2.01 -5.97
CA CYS A 119 -9.76 1.68 -5.45
C CYS A 119 -10.27 0.43 -6.17
N PRO A 120 -9.83 -0.78 -5.76
CA PRO A 120 -10.08 -1.99 -6.52
C PRO A 120 -11.55 -2.37 -6.63
N ALA A 121 -12.36 -2.07 -5.61
CA ALA A 121 -13.79 -2.36 -5.64
C ALA A 121 -14.57 -1.44 -6.58
N LEU A 122 -14.00 -0.30 -6.96
CA LEU A 122 -14.57 0.65 -7.91
C LEU A 122 -13.96 0.53 -9.31
N GLY A 123 -12.88 -0.21 -9.46
CA GLY A 123 -12.14 -0.30 -10.72
C GLY A 123 -11.47 1.02 -11.10
N GLU A 124 -11.09 1.83 -10.13
CA GLU A 124 -10.50 3.15 -10.35
C GLU A 124 -9.09 3.23 -9.74
N ARG A 125 -8.24 3.97 -10.42
CA ARG A 125 -6.87 4.25 -9.97
C ARG A 125 -6.45 5.65 -10.38
N TRP A 126 -5.89 6.37 -9.46
CA TRP A 126 -5.43 7.74 -9.65
C TRP A 126 -3.94 7.85 -9.34
#